data_e0a8fc5e7dea7ac69a5ef6a1e74735c7
#
_entry.id   e0a8fc5e7dea7ac69a5ef6a1e74735c7
#
_cell.length_a   1.000
_cell.length_b   1.000
_cell.length_c   1.000
_cell.angle_alpha   90.00
_cell.angle_beta   90.00
_cell.angle_gamma   90.00
#
_symmetry.space_group_name_H-M   'P 1'
#
loop_
_entity.id
_entity.type
_entity.pdbx_description
1 polymer ?
#
loop_
_entity_poly.entity_id
_entity_poly.type
_entity_poly.pdbx_seq_one_letter_code
_entity_poly.pdbx_strand_id
1 'polypeptide(L)'
;MAKIDKSKYTKAEWKVVRETRRKQKSIERAQKAEKKLKESKDTERTVNIAVNNNPPTNKAKNYIVCLKHGSKYGAEYVNNLYNMTRRHCTVPHEFVCFTDDIRDINPHVHMIPLKPGNGLSGWWYKPLFFDKDLPITGNILYFDLDI
;
A
#
# COMPACT_ATOMS: atom_id res chain seq x y z
N MET A 1 -32.54 2.66 -18.68
CA MET A 1 -32.43 2.45 -20.15
C MET A 1 -33.81 2.35 -20.74
N ALA A 2 -34.12 3.18 -21.74
CA ALA A 2 -35.42 3.14 -22.46
C ALA A 2 -35.62 1.81 -23.19
N LYS A 3 -36.87 1.32 -23.23
CA LYS A 3 -37.23 0.17 -24.06
C LYS A 3 -37.13 0.55 -25.52
N ILE A 4 -36.28 -0.16 -26.28
CA ILE A 4 -36.16 0.06 -27.74
C ILE A 4 -37.33 -0.65 -28.41
N ASP A 5 -38.06 0.08 -29.24
CA ASP A 5 -39.18 -0.44 -29.97
C ASP A 5 -38.67 -1.27 -31.17
N LYS A 6 -38.96 -2.56 -31.12
CA LYS A 6 -38.53 -3.54 -32.11
C LYS A 6 -39.17 -3.33 -33.47
N SER A 7 -40.34 -2.69 -33.54
CA SER A 7 -41.11 -2.49 -34.80
C SER A 7 -40.42 -1.54 -35.77
N LYS A 8 -39.46 -0.75 -35.30
CA LYS A 8 -38.76 0.26 -36.12
C LYS A 8 -37.53 -0.30 -36.87
N TYR A 9 -37.25 -1.59 -36.74
CA TYR A 9 -36.04 -2.19 -37.31
C TYR A 9 -36.38 -3.42 -38.16
N THR A 10 -35.65 -3.60 -39.25
CA THR A 10 -35.66 -4.85 -40.01
C THR A 10 -35.01 -5.97 -39.17
N LYS A 11 -35.25 -7.22 -39.58
CA LYS A 11 -34.69 -8.39 -38.88
C LYS A 11 -33.15 -8.37 -38.81
N ALA A 12 -32.50 -7.86 -39.85
CA ALA A 12 -31.04 -7.71 -39.90
C ALA A 12 -30.53 -6.59 -38.97
N GLU A 13 -31.15 -5.42 -39.05
CA GLU A 13 -30.81 -4.28 -38.19
C GLU A 13 -31.03 -4.60 -36.71
N TRP A 14 -32.13 -5.29 -36.39
CA TRP A 14 -32.40 -5.71 -35.02
C TRP A 14 -31.33 -6.66 -34.46
N LYS A 15 -30.73 -7.52 -35.27
CA LYS A 15 -29.64 -8.38 -34.88
C LYS A 15 -28.42 -7.56 -34.47
N VAL A 16 -28.07 -6.55 -35.26
CA VAL A 16 -26.96 -5.63 -34.95
C VAL A 16 -27.22 -4.82 -33.66
N VAL A 17 -28.40 -4.22 -33.54
CA VAL A 17 -28.78 -3.45 -32.32
C VAL A 17 -28.71 -4.33 -31.08
N ARG A 18 -29.16 -5.57 -31.14
CA ARG A 18 -29.09 -6.51 -30.02
C ARG A 18 -27.67 -6.89 -29.65
N GLU A 19 -26.80 -7.05 -30.63
CA GLU A 19 -25.40 -7.40 -30.41
C GLU A 19 -24.61 -6.21 -29.80
N THR A 20 -24.80 -5.02 -30.33
CA THR A 20 -24.22 -3.78 -29.80
C THR A 20 -24.64 -3.57 -28.35
N ARG A 21 -25.92 -3.78 -28.05
CA ARG A 21 -26.43 -3.64 -26.68
C ARG A 21 -25.83 -4.68 -25.69
N ARG A 22 -25.58 -5.91 -26.19
CA ARG A 22 -24.87 -6.93 -25.41
C ARG A 22 -23.44 -6.52 -25.11
N LYS A 23 -22.71 -6.02 -26.10
CA LYS A 23 -21.33 -5.50 -25.94
C LYS A 23 -21.30 -4.33 -24.96
N GLN A 24 -22.24 -3.38 -25.10
CA GLN A 24 -22.33 -2.23 -24.17
C GLN A 24 -22.55 -2.66 -22.72
N LYS A 25 -23.49 -3.59 -22.49
CA LYS A 25 -23.73 -4.12 -21.14
C LYS A 25 -22.52 -4.87 -20.54
N SER A 26 -21.75 -5.54 -21.39
CA SER A 26 -20.52 -6.22 -20.96
C SER A 26 -19.47 -5.21 -20.51
N ILE A 27 -19.27 -4.12 -21.27
CA ILE A 27 -18.36 -3.02 -20.95
C ILE A 27 -18.78 -2.33 -19.64
N GLU A 28 -20.06 -2.00 -19.48
CA GLU A 28 -20.59 -1.39 -18.25
C GLU A 28 -20.36 -2.28 -17.02
N ARG A 29 -20.53 -3.60 -17.15
CA ARG A 29 -20.27 -4.57 -16.07
C ARG A 29 -18.80 -4.63 -15.71
N ALA A 30 -17.91 -4.64 -16.71
CA ALA A 30 -16.47 -4.65 -16.50
C ALA A 30 -16.00 -3.37 -15.81
N GLN A 31 -16.45 -2.20 -16.25
CA GLN A 31 -16.15 -0.91 -15.62
C GLN A 31 -16.65 -0.83 -14.17
N LYS A 32 -17.86 -1.35 -13.90
CA LYS A 32 -18.41 -1.39 -12.54
C LYS A 32 -17.63 -2.34 -11.63
N ALA A 33 -17.16 -3.45 -12.15
CA ALA A 33 -16.30 -4.40 -11.40
C ALA A 33 -14.94 -3.79 -11.11
N GLU A 34 -14.33 -3.13 -12.08
CA GLU A 34 -13.06 -2.42 -11.91
C GLU A 34 -13.16 -1.28 -10.88
N LYS A 35 -14.25 -0.48 -10.92
CA LYS A 35 -14.50 0.56 -9.94
C LYS A 35 -14.65 -0.01 -8.54
N LYS A 36 -15.40 -1.11 -8.37
CA LYS A 36 -15.53 -1.79 -7.07
C LYS A 36 -14.19 -2.31 -6.55
N LEU A 37 -13.34 -2.85 -7.45
CA LEU A 37 -12.02 -3.35 -7.07
C LEU A 37 -11.09 -2.20 -6.63
N LYS A 38 -11.15 -1.04 -7.30
CA LYS A 38 -10.42 0.16 -6.88
C LYS A 38 -10.91 0.66 -5.52
N GLU A 39 -12.23 0.78 -5.33
CA GLU A 39 -12.83 1.21 -4.06
C GLU A 39 -12.46 0.27 -2.90
N SER A 40 -12.45 -1.05 -3.11
CA SER A 40 -12.02 -2.02 -2.07
C SER A 40 -10.54 -1.88 -1.73
N LYS A 41 -9.67 -1.71 -2.73
CA LYS A 41 -8.23 -1.49 -2.53
C LYS A 41 -7.96 -0.17 -1.80
N ASP A 42 -8.68 0.90 -2.13
CA ASP A 42 -8.55 2.19 -1.45
C ASP A 42 -9.06 2.12 0.00
N THR A 43 -10.10 1.32 0.27
CA THR A 43 -10.60 1.10 1.64
C THR A 43 -9.61 0.29 2.47
N GLU A 44 -9.05 -0.80 1.92
CA GLU A 44 -7.98 -1.57 2.57
C GLU A 44 -6.75 -0.71 2.84
N ARG A 45 -6.40 0.16 1.88
CA ARG A 45 -5.31 1.12 2.00
C ARG A 45 -5.53 2.12 3.15
N THR A 46 -6.75 2.65 3.27
CA THR A 46 -7.13 3.59 4.33
C THR A 46 -7.12 2.91 5.70
N VAL A 47 -7.62 1.67 5.79
CA VAL A 47 -7.60 0.87 7.02
C VAL A 47 -6.16 0.57 7.45
N ASN A 48 -5.28 0.18 6.51
CA ASN A 48 -3.87 -0.09 6.80
C ASN A 48 -3.12 1.17 7.26
N ILE A 49 -3.42 2.35 6.69
CA ILE A 49 -2.89 3.63 7.14
C ILE A 49 -3.34 3.92 8.58
N ALA A 50 -4.62 3.71 8.90
CA ALA A 50 -5.16 3.95 10.22
C ALA A 50 -4.60 3.01 11.29
N VAL A 51 -4.40 1.72 10.95
CA VAL A 51 -3.83 0.72 11.87
C VAL A 51 -2.35 0.98 12.17
N ASN A 52 -1.61 1.50 11.19
CA ASN A 52 -0.15 1.66 11.29
C ASN A 52 0.30 3.07 11.71
N ASN A 53 -0.63 4.03 11.84
CA ASN A 53 -0.32 5.37 12.37
C ASN A 53 -0.32 5.45 13.90
N ASN A 54 -0.55 4.35 14.60
CA ASN A 54 -0.36 4.32 16.04
C ASN A 54 1.14 4.39 16.35
N PRO A 55 1.60 5.31 17.21
CA PRO A 55 2.98 5.32 17.65
C PRO A 55 3.28 3.97 18.31
N PRO A 56 4.52 3.45 18.16
CA PRO A 56 4.93 2.20 18.82
C PRO A 56 4.62 2.29 20.30
N THR A 57 3.90 1.32 20.81
CA THR A 57 3.61 1.27 22.24
C THR A 57 4.94 1.15 23.00
N ASN A 58 5.14 1.96 24.03
CA ASN A 58 6.36 2.04 24.87
C ASN A 58 6.79 0.72 25.55
N LYS A 59 6.29 -0.42 25.11
CA LYS A 59 6.61 -1.75 25.65
C LYS A 59 7.84 -2.39 25.03
N ALA A 60 8.19 -2.06 23.80
CA ALA A 60 9.39 -2.59 23.16
C ALA A 60 10.56 -1.63 23.39
N LYS A 61 11.58 -2.12 24.10
CA LYS A 61 12.83 -1.38 24.29
C LYS A 61 13.78 -1.47 23.10
N ASN A 62 13.48 -2.36 22.14
CA ASN A 62 14.32 -2.63 20.99
C ASN A 62 13.50 -2.48 19.71
N TYR A 63 14.07 -1.81 18.75
CA TYR A 63 13.48 -1.59 17.43
C TYR A 63 14.44 -2.05 16.34
N ILE A 64 13.93 -2.81 15.39
CA ILE A 64 14.61 -3.06 14.13
C ILE A 64 13.99 -2.11 13.11
N VAL A 65 14.82 -1.30 12.47
CA VAL A 65 14.37 -0.20 11.64
C VAL A 65 14.94 -0.32 10.24
N CYS A 66 14.12 -0.06 9.23
CA CYS A 66 14.56 0.10 7.85
C CYS A 66 13.97 1.38 7.23
N LEU A 67 14.56 1.78 6.11
CA LEU A 67 14.15 2.95 5.33
C LEU A 67 13.80 2.50 3.91
N LYS A 68 12.54 2.70 3.51
CA LYS A 68 12.08 2.54 2.14
C LYS A 68 11.61 3.86 1.59
N HIS A 69 12.28 4.38 0.56
CA HIS A 69 11.88 5.60 -0.12
C HIS A 69 12.02 5.46 -1.63
N GLY A 70 11.16 6.15 -2.37
CA GLY A 70 11.16 6.13 -3.83
C GLY A 70 10.84 4.74 -4.39
N SER A 71 11.31 4.48 -5.62
CA SER A 71 10.96 3.28 -6.39
C SER A 71 12.07 2.23 -6.51
N LYS A 72 13.27 2.47 -5.91
CA LYS A 72 14.41 1.56 -6.05
C LYS A 72 14.13 0.19 -5.42
N TYR A 73 13.51 0.18 -4.24
CA TYR A 73 13.13 -1.03 -3.52
C TYR A 73 11.61 -1.09 -3.36
N GLY A 74 11.01 -2.21 -3.75
CA GLY A 74 9.59 -2.45 -3.55
C GLY A 74 9.27 -2.91 -2.11
N ALA A 75 7.99 -3.14 -1.84
CA ALA A 75 7.54 -3.63 -0.53
C ALA A 75 8.10 -5.01 -0.18
N GLU A 76 8.42 -5.81 -1.20
CA GLU A 76 8.99 -7.17 -1.04
C GLU A 76 10.31 -7.16 -0.25
N TYR A 77 11.15 -6.14 -0.42
CA TYR A 77 12.39 -6.01 0.35
C TYR A 77 12.11 -5.80 1.84
N VAL A 78 11.15 -4.92 2.17
CA VAL A 78 10.71 -4.71 3.56
C VAL A 78 10.11 -5.98 4.16
N ASN A 79 9.25 -6.66 3.40
CA ASN A 79 8.59 -7.88 3.84
C ASN A 79 9.60 -9.03 4.05
N ASN A 80 10.59 -9.14 3.18
CA ASN A 80 11.66 -10.13 3.32
C ASN A 80 12.49 -9.86 4.57
N LEU A 81 12.95 -8.62 4.79
CA LEU A 81 13.70 -8.23 5.96
C LEU A 81 12.89 -8.46 7.25
N TYR A 82 11.61 -8.08 7.28
CA TYR A 82 10.71 -8.38 8.39
C TYR A 82 10.63 -9.88 8.69
N ASN A 83 10.44 -10.71 7.66
CA ASN A 83 10.36 -12.15 7.82
C ASN A 83 11.69 -12.77 8.28
N MET A 84 12.83 -12.23 7.83
CA MET A 84 14.16 -12.65 8.26
C MET A 84 14.39 -12.31 9.74
N THR A 85 14.11 -11.09 10.15
CA THR A 85 14.27 -10.67 11.55
C THR A 85 13.35 -11.45 12.47
N ARG A 86 12.10 -11.67 12.08
CA ARG A 86 11.16 -12.47 12.85
C ARG A 86 11.59 -13.93 13.05
N ARG A 87 12.31 -14.52 12.08
CA ARG A 87 12.81 -15.90 12.17
C ARG A 87 14.09 -16.05 12.97
N HIS A 88 14.97 -15.04 12.90
CA HIS A 88 16.33 -15.17 13.40
C HIS A 88 16.66 -14.28 14.60
N CYS A 89 15.91 -13.22 14.83
CA CYS A 89 16.11 -12.37 16.01
C CYS A 89 15.28 -12.91 17.18
N THR A 90 15.96 -13.44 18.17
CA THR A 90 15.34 -13.99 19.39
C THR A 90 15.06 -12.93 20.46
N VAL A 91 15.62 -11.73 20.30
CA VAL A 91 15.38 -10.60 21.21
C VAL A 91 14.02 -9.99 20.90
N PRO A 92 13.14 -9.78 21.91
CA PRO A 92 11.88 -9.07 21.70
C PRO A 92 12.12 -7.70 21.06
N HIS A 93 11.48 -7.44 19.94
CA HIS A 93 11.63 -6.20 19.18
C HIS A 93 10.34 -5.84 18.43
N GLU A 94 10.20 -4.58 18.09
CA GLU A 94 9.25 -4.08 17.10
C GLU A 94 9.98 -3.80 15.78
N PHE A 95 9.34 -4.16 14.66
CA PHE A 95 9.89 -3.87 13.34
C PHE A 95 9.23 -2.62 12.77
N VAL A 96 10.04 -1.61 12.44
CA VAL A 96 9.59 -0.29 12.00
C VAL A 96 10.15 0.02 10.62
N CYS A 97 9.30 0.45 9.71
CA CYS A 97 9.69 0.92 8.38
C CYS A 97 9.34 2.40 8.22
N PHE A 98 10.35 3.24 8.01
CA PHE A 98 10.14 4.61 7.58
C PHE A 98 9.98 4.63 6.05
N THR A 99 8.85 5.14 5.56
CA THR A 99 8.54 5.03 4.12
C THR A 99 7.67 6.19 3.61
N ASP A 100 7.82 6.51 2.35
CA ASP A 100 6.95 7.39 1.57
C ASP A 100 5.83 6.63 0.86
N ASP A 101 5.90 5.28 0.82
CA ASP A 101 4.91 4.44 0.18
C ASP A 101 4.67 3.14 0.96
N ILE A 102 3.49 3.01 1.54
CA ILE A 102 3.07 1.90 2.40
C ILE A 102 2.43 0.73 1.65
N ARG A 103 2.25 0.86 0.32
CA ARG A 103 1.57 -0.17 -0.48
C ARG A 103 2.30 -1.50 -0.38
N ASP A 104 1.52 -2.57 -0.28
CA ASP A 104 1.97 -3.96 -0.30
C ASP A 104 2.98 -4.35 0.82
N ILE A 105 3.23 -3.44 1.77
CA ILE A 105 3.99 -3.75 2.98
C ILE A 105 3.12 -4.59 3.94
N ASN A 106 3.73 -5.59 4.55
CA ASN A 106 3.07 -6.47 5.51
C ASN A 106 2.40 -5.65 6.64
N PRO A 107 1.12 -5.88 6.97
CA PRO A 107 0.38 -5.11 7.98
C PRO A 107 0.94 -5.22 9.41
N HIS A 108 1.78 -6.22 9.69
CA HIS A 108 2.47 -6.34 10.98
C HIS A 108 3.73 -5.47 11.09
N VAL A 109 4.18 -4.86 10.01
CA VAL A 109 5.27 -3.87 10.02
C VAL A 109 4.71 -2.54 10.53
N HIS A 110 5.32 -1.96 11.55
CA HIS A 110 4.97 -0.61 11.99
C HIS A 110 5.51 0.41 10.99
N MET A 111 4.64 1.12 10.29
CA MET A 111 5.01 2.07 9.24
C MET A 111 4.96 3.50 9.76
N ILE A 112 6.07 4.23 9.61
CA ILE A 112 6.17 5.66 9.91
C ILE A 112 6.35 6.42 8.61
N PRO A 113 5.41 7.31 8.25
CA PRO A 113 5.49 8.06 7.01
C PRO A 113 6.65 9.05 7.02
N LEU A 114 7.44 9.06 5.96
CA LEU A 114 8.41 10.10 5.70
C LEU A 114 7.69 11.41 5.34
N LYS A 115 8.03 12.49 6.03
CA LYS A 115 7.43 13.80 5.77
C LYS A 115 7.99 14.38 4.46
N PRO A 116 7.16 14.65 3.45
CA PRO A 116 7.63 15.35 2.26
C PRO A 116 8.00 16.80 2.59
N GLY A 117 8.94 17.35 1.86
CA GLY A 117 9.26 18.79 1.97
C GLY A 117 10.26 19.17 3.06
N ASN A 118 10.89 18.21 3.74
CA ASN A 118 11.96 18.49 4.70
C ASN A 118 13.34 18.72 4.07
N GLY A 119 13.40 18.81 2.73
CA GLY A 119 14.64 18.99 1.96
C GLY A 119 15.53 17.75 1.87
N LEU A 120 15.13 16.64 2.49
CA LEU A 120 15.86 15.38 2.43
C LEU A 120 15.38 14.53 1.26
N SER A 121 16.31 13.81 0.66
CA SER A 121 16.03 12.87 -0.43
C SER A 121 17.03 11.71 -0.41
N GLY A 122 16.60 10.56 -0.91
CA GLY A 122 17.47 9.41 -1.03
C GLY A 122 17.99 8.92 0.32
N TRP A 123 19.25 8.56 0.35
CA TRP A 123 19.95 8.09 1.55
C TRP A 123 20.09 9.15 2.66
N TRP A 124 19.88 10.43 2.34
CA TRP A 124 19.90 11.52 3.31
C TRP A 124 18.77 11.47 4.34
N TYR A 125 17.79 10.56 4.18
CA TYR A 125 16.82 10.27 5.23
C TYR A 125 17.41 9.50 6.42
N LYS A 126 18.57 8.83 6.29
CA LYS A 126 19.20 8.07 7.39
C LYS A 126 19.54 8.91 8.63
N PRO A 127 20.00 10.16 8.51
CA PRO A 127 20.21 11.05 9.67
C PRO A 127 18.95 11.29 10.52
N LEU A 128 17.74 11.07 10.00
CA LEU A 128 16.51 11.20 10.79
C LEU A 128 16.47 10.26 12.00
N PHE A 129 17.19 9.14 11.96
CA PHE A 129 17.26 8.19 13.10
C PHE A 129 18.00 8.77 14.30
N PHE A 130 18.67 9.90 14.14
CA PHE A 130 19.35 10.64 15.21
C PHE A 130 18.58 11.91 15.62
N ASP A 131 17.38 12.11 15.06
CA ASP A 131 16.54 13.26 15.42
C ASP A 131 15.98 13.09 16.84
N LYS A 132 16.05 14.17 17.63
CA LYS A 132 15.49 14.22 18.98
C LYS A 132 13.98 14.00 19.02
N ASP A 133 13.30 14.32 17.91
CA ASP A 133 11.84 14.20 17.77
C ASP A 133 11.44 12.87 17.07
N LEU A 134 12.36 11.88 17.03
CA LEU A 134 12.06 10.57 16.48
C LEU A 134 10.89 9.93 17.26
N PRO A 135 9.83 9.43 16.58
CA PRO A 135 8.62 8.93 17.26
C PRO A 135 8.80 7.56 17.95
N ILE A 136 10.02 7.06 18.05
CA ILE A 136 10.38 5.82 18.74
C ILE A 136 11.49 6.10 19.75
N THR A 137 11.41 5.46 20.93
CA THR A 137 12.38 5.65 22.03
C THR A 137 12.88 4.31 22.54
N GLY A 138 14.16 4.06 22.43
CA GLY A 138 14.81 2.81 22.86
C GLY A 138 16.04 2.47 22.04
N ASN A 139 16.44 1.21 22.05
CA ASN A 139 17.56 0.73 21.25
C ASN A 139 17.09 0.57 19.79
N ILE A 140 17.82 1.14 18.86
CA ILE A 140 17.51 1.08 17.43
C ILE A 140 18.61 0.32 16.72
N LEU A 141 18.24 -0.74 16.01
CA LEU A 141 19.08 -1.47 15.07
C LEU A 141 18.59 -1.19 13.65
N TYR A 142 19.40 -0.49 12.87
CA TYR A 142 19.07 -0.15 11.50
C TYR A 142 19.63 -1.18 10.52
N PHE A 143 18.80 -1.59 9.54
CA PHE A 143 19.20 -2.38 8.39
C PHE A 143 18.87 -1.67 7.09
N ASP A 144 19.80 -1.73 6.13
CA ASP A 144 19.50 -1.39 4.74
C ASP A 144 18.65 -2.49 4.09
N LEU A 145 17.95 -2.17 3.00
CA LEU A 145 17.05 -3.11 2.33
C LEU A 145 17.77 -4.05 1.34
N ASP A 146 19.04 -3.82 1.07
CA ASP A 146 19.86 -4.56 0.12
C ASP A 146 20.88 -5.52 0.79
N ILE A 147 20.61 -5.93 2.01
CA ILE A 147 21.38 -6.92 2.76
C ILE A 147 20.86 -8.33 2.52
#